data_efeb5ff5607555586828d61c43068b73
#
_entry.id   efeb5ff5607555586828d61c43068b73
#
_cell.length_a   1.000
_cell.length_b   1.000
_cell.length_c   1.000
_cell.angle_alpha   90.00
_cell.angle_beta   90.00
_cell.angle_gamma   90.00
#
_symmetry.space_group_name_H-M   'P 1'
#
loop_
_entity.id
_entity.type
_entity.pdbx_description
1 polymer ?
#
loop_
_entity_poly.entity_id
_entity_poly.type
_entity_poly.pdbx_seq_one_letter_code
_entity_poly.pdbx_strand_id
1 'polypeptide(L)' 'MDSEPAALYRKVYDNMYDYVDSSSIPQLVLILADYQYKNAFVADHELNTVACLTEVMAGVKFKWQHK' A
#
# COMPACT_ATOMS: atom_id res chain seq x y z
N MET A 1 9.73 18.47 -3.61
CA MET A 1 9.29 17.98 -3.76
C MET A 1 9.42 16.85 -3.82
N ASP A 2 9.25 16.32 -3.70
CA ASP A 2 9.39 15.35 -3.73
C ASP A 2 8.76 14.43 -4.17
N SER A 3 8.77 13.90 -4.65
CA SER A 3 8.06 12.93 -5.25
C SER A 3 8.79 11.66 -5.30
N GLU A 4 9.37 11.30 -4.21
CA GLU A 4 10.00 10.02 -4.13
C GLU A 4 8.97 8.94 -4.01
N PRO A 5 8.97 7.93 -4.88
CA PRO A 5 8.01 6.84 -4.77
C PRO A 5 8.10 6.12 -3.42
N ALA A 6 9.30 5.96 -2.90
CA ALA A 6 9.45 5.29 -1.62
C ALA A 6 8.72 6.05 -0.52
N ALA A 7 8.78 7.38 -0.58
CA ALA A 7 8.11 8.19 0.43
C ALA A 7 6.60 8.05 0.33
N LEU A 8 6.08 7.91 -0.88
CA LEU A 8 4.66 7.73 -1.08
C LEU A 8 4.17 6.45 -0.42
N TYR A 9 4.86 5.34 -0.67
CA TYR A 9 4.42 4.06 -0.12
C TYR A 9 4.59 4.03 1.39
N ARG A 10 5.61 4.68 1.90
CA ARG A 10 5.78 4.80 3.32
C ARG A 10 4.65 5.59 3.95
N LYS A 11 4.22 6.65 3.28
CA LYS A 11 3.13 7.44 3.78
C LYS A 11 1.84 6.65 3.78
N VAL A 12 1.60 5.85 2.75
CA VAL A 12 0.43 5.00 2.72
C VAL A 12 0.44 4.04 3.91
N TYR A 13 1.58 3.43 4.18
CA TYR A 13 1.70 2.53 5.30
C TYR A 13 1.40 3.26 6.61
N ASP A 14 1.99 4.43 6.81
CA ASP A 14 1.80 5.17 8.05
C ASP A 14 0.34 5.54 8.26
N ASN A 15 -0.35 5.90 7.20
CA ASN A 15 -1.74 6.30 7.29
C ASN A 15 -2.68 5.13 7.50
N MET A 16 -2.33 3.97 6.99
CA MET A 16 -3.20 2.82 7.07
C MET A 16 -2.95 1.93 8.27
N TYR A 17 -1.79 2.07 8.87
CA TYR A 17 -1.39 1.17 9.94
C TYR A 17 -2.44 1.06 11.04
N ASP A 18 -3.02 2.20 11.42
CA ASP A 18 -3.98 2.21 12.51
C ASP A 18 -5.34 1.64 12.12
N TYR A 19 -5.62 1.55 10.83
CA TYR A 19 -6.93 1.10 10.36
C TYR A 19 -6.92 -0.35 9.92
N VAL A 20 -5.77 -0.93 9.77
CA VAL A 20 -5.64 -2.30 9.30
C VAL A 20 -5.63 -3.25 10.49
N ASP A 21 -6.38 -4.33 10.37
CA ASP A 21 -6.39 -5.35 11.41
C ASP A 21 -4.97 -5.86 11.62
N SER A 22 -4.58 -6.07 12.87
CA SER A 22 -3.19 -6.41 13.16
C SER A 22 -2.77 -7.71 12.47
N SER A 23 -3.69 -8.61 12.24
CA SER A 23 -3.35 -9.85 11.55
C SER A 23 -3.04 -9.63 10.08
N SER A 24 -3.42 -8.48 9.53
CA SER A 24 -3.18 -8.17 8.13
C SER A 24 -2.02 -7.20 7.93
N ILE A 25 -1.38 -6.77 8.99
CA ILE A 25 -0.23 -5.86 8.85
C ILE A 25 0.87 -6.47 7.99
N PRO A 26 1.25 -7.74 8.20
CA PRO A 26 2.28 -8.34 7.33
C PRO A 26 1.87 -8.35 5.87
N GLN A 27 0.60 -8.60 5.59
CA GLN A 27 0.11 -8.58 4.23
C GLN A 27 0.23 -7.18 3.63
N LEU A 28 -0.12 -6.17 4.39
CA LEU A 28 0.00 -4.79 3.94
C LEU A 28 1.44 -4.46 3.59
N VAL A 29 2.37 -4.85 4.46
CA VAL A 29 3.78 -4.58 4.23
C VAL A 29 4.25 -5.25 2.95
N LEU A 30 3.84 -6.49 2.73
CA LEU A 30 4.27 -7.23 1.55
C LEU A 30 3.74 -6.57 0.27
N ILE A 31 2.49 -6.14 0.30
CA ILE A 31 1.91 -5.49 -0.87
C ILE A 31 2.64 -4.19 -1.17
N LEU A 32 2.86 -3.38 -0.15
CA LEU A 32 3.52 -2.10 -0.37
C LEU A 32 4.94 -2.27 -0.85
N ALA A 33 5.66 -3.24 -0.28
CA ALA A 33 7.03 -3.48 -0.69
C ALA A 33 7.10 -3.93 -2.14
N ASP A 34 6.16 -4.79 -2.54
CA ASP A 34 6.14 -5.28 -3.90
C ASP A 34 5.89 -4.15 -4.90
N TYR A 35 4.94 -3.29 -4.60
CA TYR A 35 4.63 -2.19 -5.51
C TYR A 35 5.71 -1.12 -5.50
N GLN A 36 6.36 -0.92 -4.36
CA GLN A 36 7.47 0.01 -4.31
C GLN A 36 8.59 -0.48 -5.23
N TYR A 37 8.86 -1.77 -5.20
CA TYR A 37 9.86 -2.36 -6.07
C TYR A 37 9.46 -2.21 -7.54
N LYS A 38 8.22 -2.54 -7.86
CA LYS A 38 7.73 -2.44 -9.23
C LYS A 38 7.74 -1.02 -9.75
N ASN A 39 7.58 -0.06 -8.84
CA ASN A 39 7.49 1.33 -9.25
C ASN A 39 8.74 1.81 -9.96
N ALA A 40 9.87 1.15 -9.73
CA ALA A 40 11.10 1.50 -10.40
C ALA A 40 11.09 1.14 -11.89
N PHE A 41 10.18 0.27 -12.29
CA PHE A 41 10.17 -0.27 -13.65
C PHE A 41 8.94 0.09 -14.47
N VAL A 42 7.93 0.70 -13.85
CA VAL A 42 6.69 0.96 -14.57
C VAL A 42 6.74 2.30 -15.28
N ALA A 43 6.02 2.39 -16.39
CA ALA A 43 5.94 3.62 -17.15
C ALA A 43 4.96 4.60 -16.54
N ASP A 44 3.92 4.08 -15.90
CA ASP A 44 2.86 4.92 -15.35
C ASP A 44 2.82 4.70 -13.83
N HIS A 45 3.47 5.61 -13.10
CA HIS A 45 3.55 5.49 -11.66
C HIS A 45 2.20 5.72 -10.99
N GLU A 46 1.38 6.56 -11.58
CA GLU A 46 0.08 6.83 -11.01
C GLU A 46 -0.80 5.58 -11.06
N LEU A 47 -0.78 4.90 -12.19
CA LEU A 47 -1.56 3.68 -12.33
C LEU A 47 -1.04 2.60 -11.40
N ASN A 48 0.27 2.54 -11.23
CA ASN A 48 0.86 1.57 -10.32
C ASN A 48 0.38 1.84 -8.88
N THR A 49 0.31 3.09 -8.49
CA THR A 49 -0.18 3.46 -7.16
C THR A 49 -1.64 3.08 -6.99
N VAL A 50 -2.46 3.33 -8.00
CA VAL A 50 -3.87 2.96 -7.94
C VAL A 50 -4.02 1.45 -7.81
N ALA A 51 -3.22 0.70 -8.54
CA ALA A 51 -3.26 -0.76 -8.46
C ALA A 51 -2.86 -1.23 -7.06
N CYS A 52 -1.86 -0.59 -6.48
CA CYS A 52 -1.42 -0.92 -5.14
C CYS A 52 -2.56 -0.72 -4.13
N LEU A 53 -3.20 0.43 -4.19
CA LEU A 53 -4.29 0.72 -3.27
C LEU A 53 -5.47 -0.23 -3.47
N THR A 54 -5.73 -0.58 -4.72
CA THR A 54 -6.79 -1.52 -5.01
C THR A 54 -6.50 -2.88 -4.39
N GLU A 55 -5.27 -3.33 -4.51
CA GLU A 55 -4.91 -4.63 -3.94
C GLU A 55 -4.97 -4.60 -2.42
N VAL A 56 -4.55 -3.48 -1.81
CA VAL A 56 -4.64 -3.33 -0.37
C VAL A 56 -6.10 -3.45 0.06
N MET A 57 -6.99 -2.76 -0.64
CA MET A 57 -8.39 -2.78 -0.26
C MET A 57 -9.04 -4.12 -0.48
N ALA A 58 -8.56 -4.88 -1.46
CA ALA A 58 -9.14 -6.17 -1.77
C ALA A 58 -8.59 -7.29 -0.90
N GLY A 59 -7.34 -7.17 -0.46
CA GLY A 59 -6.68 -8.29 0.20
C GLY A 59 -6.36 -8.08 1.67
N VAL A 60 -6.46 -6.86 2.17
CA VAL A 60 -6.11 -6.55 3.55
C VAL A 60 -7.37 -6.33 4.35
N LYS A 61 -7.41 -6.86 5.55
CA LYS A 61 -8.56 -6.67 6.43
C LYS A 61 -8.41 -5.38 7.20
N PHE A 62 -9.47 -4.59 7.21
CA PHE A 62 -9.48 -3.35 7.95
C PHE A 62 -10.34 -3.51 9.19
N LYS A 63 -10.06 -2.72 10.20
CA LYS A 63 -10.77 -2.86 11.47
C LYS A 63 -12.25 -2.61 11.33
N TRP A 64 -12.64 -1.76 10.40
CA TRP A 64 -14.05 -1.45 10.24
C TRP A 64 -14.80 -2.50 9.42
N GLN A 65 -14.11 -3.51 8.92
CA GLN A 65 -14.74 -4.51 8.05
C GLN A 65 -15.20 -5.74 8.78
N HIS A 66 -14.82 -5.87 10.05
CA HIS A 66 -15.20 -7.12 10.64
C HIS A 66 -16.61 -7.06 11.12
N LYS A 67 -17.21 -8.03 11.13
CA LYS A 67 -18.46 -8.02 11.44
C LYS A 67 -18.87 -9.03 11.70
#